data_1eaabe1a7026af70b7331aa053ced44c
#
_entry.id   1eaabe1a7026af70b7331aa053ced44c
#
_cell.length_a   1.000
_cell.length_b   1.000
_cell.length_c   1.000
_cell.angle_alpha   90.00
_cell.angle_beta   90.00
_cell.angle_gamma   90.00
#
_symmetry.space_group_name_H-M   'P 1'
#
loop_
_entity.id
_entity.type
_entity.pdbx_description
1 polymer ?
#
loop_
_entity_poly.entity_id
_entity_poly.type
_entity_poly.pdbx_seq_one_letter_code
_entity_poly.pdbx_strand_id
1 'polypeptide(L)'
;MKIVIAPDSYKESLSATEVAQAIEKGFREIFPDAHYVSVPVADGGEGTVEAMIAATQGTWQQAVVTGPLGEKVKASWGISGDGTTAFIEMAAASGLVLVPPAQRNPLVTTSRGTGELILRALDKGARNIIIGIGGSATNDGGAGMMQALGARFTDANGTEIGYGGGSLMALNRIDISDLDPRLQGCAIRVACDVTNPLVGESGASRIFGPQKGATEEMILELDANLSHYAGVIKKSLRIDVNRVPGAGAAGGMGAALMAFLGAELKSGIEIVTQALNLEEHIHDCTWVLTGEGRIDSQSINGKVPVGVASVAKKYHKPVIGIAGSLTQDVGVVHQYGIDAVFSVLTRIGSLEEAFQGAYDNIYRASRNIAATLQVGMRSQG
;
A
#
# COMPACT_ATOMS: atom_id res chain seq x y z
N MET A 1 -22.91 -20.38 -12.83
CA MET A 1 -21.95 -20.30 -11.70
C MET A 1 -20.97 -19.18 -12.00
N LYS A 2 -20.71 -18.27 -11.03
CA LYS A 2 -19.71 -17.19 -11.12
C LYS A 2 -18.66 -17.41 -10.05
N ILE A 3 -17.38 -17.34 -10.42
CA ILE A 3 -16.24 -17.56 -9.53
C ILE A 3 -15.38 -16.31 -9.57
N VAL A 4 -15.16 -15.69 -8.42
CA VAL A 4 -14.25 -14.53 -8.28
C VAL A 4 -12.91 -15.01 -7.77
N ILE A 5 -11.83 -14.57 -8.43
CA ILE A 5 -10.45 -14.92 -8.13
C ILE A 5 -9.70 -13.62 -7.79
N ALA A 6 -9.41 -13.43 -6.51
CA ALA A 6 -8.86 -12.20 -5.97
C ALA A 6 -7.61 -12.48 -5.09
N PRO A 7 -6.51 -12.95 -5.67
CA PRO A 7 -5.26 -13.24 -4.94
C PRO A 7 -4.36 -12.02 -4.83
N ASP A 8 -3.41 -12.08 -3.89
CA ASP A 8 -2.18 -11.30 -3.88
C ASP A 8 -1.09 -11.96 -4.74
N SER A 9 0.00 -11.25 -4.93
CA SER A 9 1.25 -11.78 -5.46
C SER A 9 1.87 -12.82 -4.52
N TYR A 10 2.56 -13.79 -5.10
CA TYR A 10 3.47 -14.66 -4.32
C TYR A 10 4.86 -14.04 -4.41
N LYS A 11 5.22 -13.26 -3.39
CA LYS A 11 6.47 -12.49 -3.35
C LYS A 11 7.67 -13.34 -3.78
N GLU A 12 8.56 -12.73 -4.57
CA GLU A 12 9.76 -13.36 -5.15
C GLU A 12 9.46 -14.49 -6.17
N SER A 13 8.19 -14.72 -6.53
CA SER A 13 7.80 -15.85 -7.39
C SER A 13 6.84 -15.43 -8.53
N LEU A 14 5.60 -15.02 -8.20
CA LEU A 14 4.57 -14.72 -9.20
C LEU A 14 3.83 -13.42 -8.87
N SER A 15 3.51 -12.64 -9.89
CA SER A 15 2.58 -11.51 -9.78
C SER A 15 1.16 -11.99 -9.43
N ALA A 16 0.34 -11.11 -8.86
CA ALA A 16 -1.06 -11.42 -8.54
C ALA A 16 -1.86 -11.85 -9.79
N THR A 17 -1.51 -11.28 -10.94
CA THR A 17 -2.13 -11.65 -12.24
C THR A 17 -1.78 -13.09 -12.65
N GLU A 18 -0.52 -13.49 -12.53
CA GLU A 18 -0.08 -14.87 -12.84
C GLU A 18 -0.70 -15.89 -11.87
N VAL A 19 -0.79 -15.53 -10.59
CA VAL A 19 -1.49 -16.36 -9.57
C VAL A 19 -2.95 -16.55 -9.96
N ALA A 20 -3.66 -15.47 -10.31
CA ALA A 20 -5.06 -15.54 -10.74
C ALA A 20 -5.23 -16.42 -11.98
N GLN A 21 -4.35 -16.29 -12.97
CA GLN A 21 -4.36 -17.11 -14.19
C GLN A 21 -4.16 -18.61 -13.89
N ALA A 22 -3.22 -18.94 -12.98
CA ALA A 22 -2.96 -20.33 -12.59
C ALA A 22 -4.18 -20.95 -11.88
N ILE A 23 -4.83 -20.18 -10.98
CA ILE A 23 -6.05 -20.60 -10.27
C ILE A 23 -7.19 -20.82 -11.29
N GLU A 24 -7.43 -19.85 -12.18
CA GLU A 24 -8.48 -19.94 -13.19
C GLU A 24 -8.27 -21.16 -14.10
N LYS A 25 -7.06 -21.37 -14.58
CA LYS A 25 -6.71 -22.52 -15.43
C LYS A 25 -7.07 -23.85 -14.77
N GLY A 26 -6.76 -24.00 -13.46
CA GLY A 26 -7.07 -25.22 -12.73
C GLY A 26 -8.58 -25.44 -12.53
N PHE A 27 -9.29 -24.39 -12.15
CA PHE A 27 -10.75 -24.46 -11.97
C PHE A 27 -11.50 -24.72 -13.28
N ARG A 28 -11.02 -24.13 -14.37
CA ARG A 28 -11.66 -24.24 -15.71
C ARG A 28 -11.65 -25.67 -16.27
N GLU A 29 -10.70 -26.51 -15.86
CA GLU A 29 -10.72 -27.94 -16.23
C GLU A 29 -11.91 -28.70 -15.64
N ILE A 30 -12.42 -28.27 -14.51
CA ILE A 30 -13.52 -28.94 -13.78
C ILE A 30 -14.85 -28.22 -14.02
N PHE A 31 -14.82 -26.90 -14.10
CA PHE A 31 -15.99 -26.03 -14.34
C PHE A 31 -15.79 -25.18 -15.61
N PRO A 32 -15.77 -25.79 -16.81
CA PRO A 32 -15.47 -25.07 -18.05
C PRO A 32 -16.49 -23.97 -18.38
N ASP A 33 -17.76 -24.17 -17.99
CA ASP A 33 -18.88 -23.24 -18.27
C ASP A 33 -19.05 -22.16 -17.18
N ALA A 34 -18.21 -22.13 -16.16
CA ALA A 34 -18.28 -21.09 -15.13
C ALA A 34 -17.80 -19.74 -15.68
N HIS A 35 -18.44 -18.67 -15.22
CA HIS A 35 -17.99 -17.29 -15.46
C HIS A 35 -16.92 -16.94 -14.44
N TYR A 36 -15.71 -16.69 -14.90
CA TYR A 36 -14.56 -16.31 -14.08
C TYR A 36 -14.36 -14.82 -14.11
N VAL A 37 -14.17 -14.23 -12.93
CA VAL A 37 -13.82 -12.81 -12.75
C VAL A 37 -12.51 -12.76 -11.96
N SER A 38 -11.43 -12.46 -12.65
CA SER A 38 -10.10 -12.31 -12.05
C SER A 38 -9.88 -10.85 -11.65
N VAL A 39 -9.67 -10.62 -10.36
CA VAL A 39 -9.42 -9.31 -9.75
C VAL A 39 -8.15 -9.42 -8.90
N PRO A 40 -6.95 -9.34 -9.51
CA PRO A 40 -5.71 -9.31 -8.73
C PRO A 40 -5.73 -8.17 -7.70
N VAL A 41 -5.35 -8.46 -6.47
CA VAL A 41 -5.43 -7.52 -5.34
C VAL A 41 -4.04 -7.32 -4.74
N ALA A 42 -3.86 -6.27 -3.96
CA ALA A 42 -2.68 -6.02 -3.16
C ALA A 42 -3.06 -5.36 -1.83
N ASP A 43 -2.16 -5.35 -0.87
CA ASP A 43 -2.39 -4.85 0.50
C ASP A 43 -1.98 -3.38 0.71
N GLY A 44 -1.66 -2.64 -0.36
CA GLY A 44 -1.15 -1.26 -0.26
C GLY A 44 0.39 -1.18 -0.23
N GLY A 45 1.07 -2.32 -0.21
CA GLY A 45 2.53 -2.44 -0.32
C GLY A 45 3.03 -2.59 -1.75
N GLU A 46 4.15 -3.28 -1.89
CA GLU A 46 4.76 -3.59 -3.18
C GLU A 46 3.79 -4.34 -4.11
N GLY A 47 3.74 -3.94 -5.39
CA GLY A 47 2.85 -4.49 -6.40
C GLY A 47 1.45 -3.87 -6.45
N THR A 48 1.13 -2.95 -5.54
CA THR A 48 -0.18 -2.28 -5.51
C THR A 48 -0.44 -1.50 -6.79
N VAL A 49 0.53 -0.72 -7.25
CA VAL A 49 0.40 0.06 -8.50
C VAL A 49 0.20 -0.87 -9.69
N GLU A 50 0.93 -1.99 -9.77
CA GLU A 50 0.77 -2.98 -10.83
C GLU A 50 -0.63 -3.59 -10.85
N ALA A 51 -1.13 -4.04 -9.69
CA ALA A 51 -2.46 -4.59 -9.55
C ALA A 51 -3.55 -3.59 -9.97
N MET A 52 -3.42 -2.32 -9.55
CA MET A 52 -4.35 -1.26 -9.88
C MET A 52 -4.33 -0.90 -11.38
N ILE A 53 -3.16 -0.86 -12.01
CA ILE A 53 -3.01 -0.66 -13.45
C ILE A 53 -3.69 -1.81 -14.20
N ALA A 54 -3.40 -3.06 -13.84
CA ALA A 54 -3.97 -4.23 -14.50
C ALA A 54 -5.50 -4.22 -14.42
N ALA A 55 -6.05 -3.98 -13.24
CA ALA A 55 -7.50 -4.01 -13.00
C ALA A 55 -8.26 -2.83 -13.64
N THR A 56 -7.62 -1.69 -13.80
CA THR A 56 -8.24 -0.49 -14.39
C THR A 56 -7.91 -0.31 -15.87
N GLN A 57 -7.24 -1.28 -16.50
CA GLN A 57 -6.70 -1.17 -17.87
C GLN A 57 -5.85 0.10 -18.03
N GLY A 58 -5.13 0.43 -16.98
CA GLY A 58 -4.31 1.63 -16.88
C GLY A 58 -2.96 1.48 -17.55
N THR A 59 -2.11 2.48 -17.34
CA THR A 59 -0.75 2.51 -17.91
C THR A 59 0.28 3.00 -16.90
N TRP A 60 1.48 2.46 -17.02
CA TRP A 60 2.64 2.96 -16.30
C TRP A 60 3.06 4.32 -16.85
N GLN A 61 3.44 5.19 -15.95
CA GLN A 61 4.04 6.50 -16.21
C GLN A 61 5.41 6.57 -15.55
N GLN A 62 6.28 7.42 -16.08
CA GLN A 62 7.60 7.69 -15.49
C GLN A 62 7.85 9.19 -15.41
N ALA A 63 8.53 9.62 -14.35
CA ALA A 63 8.98 10.98 -14.18
C ALA A 63 10.37 11.03 -13.57
N VAL A 64 11.13 12.07 -13.90
CA VAL A 64 12.37 12.40 -13.18
C VAL A 64 12.00 13.35 -12.08
N VAL A 65 12.26 12.94 -10.83
CA VAL A 65 11.90 13.67 -9.61
C VAL A 65 13.09 13.77 -8.66
N THR A 66 12.93 14.51 -7.60
CA THR A 66 13.94 14.61 -6.54
C THR A 66 13.92 13.35 -5.67
N GLY A 67 15.06 12.69 -5.55
CA GLY A 67 15.27 11.53 -4.68
C GLY A 67 15.44 11.91 -3.21
N PRO A 68 15.55 10.93 -2.30
CA PRO A 68 15.63 11.17 -0.86
C PRO A 68 16.83 12.01 -0.44
N LEU A 69 17.96 11.90 -1.14
CA LEU A 69 19.20 12.66 -0.86
C LEU A 69 19.31 13.96 -1.69
N GLY A 70 18.24 14.35 -2.42
CA GLY A 70 18.21 15.55 -3.25
C GLY A 70 18.66 15.36 -4.70
N GLU A 71 19.18 14.20 -5.07
CA GLU A 71 19.56 13.83 -6.43
C GLU A 71 18.32 13.61 -7.33
N LYS A 72 18.52 13.50 -8.65
CA LYS A 72 17.45 13.18 -9.57
C LYS A 72 17.31 11.66 -9.76
N VAL A 73 16.11 11.15 -9.51
CA VAL A 73 15.77 9.74 -9.68
C VAL A 73 14.64 9.57 -10.70
N LYS A 74 14.61 8.42 -11.38
CA LYS A 74 13.47 8.01 -12.20
C LYS A 74 12.48 7.29 -11.29
N ALA A 75 11.27 7.81 -11.18
CA ALA A 75 10.19 7.23 -10.41
C ALA A 75 9.03 6.82 -11.33
N SER A 76 8.52 5.60 -11.13
CA SER A 76 7.35 5.07 -11.85
C SER A 76 6.10 5.25 -11.01
N TRP A 77 4.96 5.45 -11.66
CA TRP A 77 3.63 5.55 -11.07
C TRP A 77 2.59 5.10 -12.09
N GLY A 78 1.36 4.86 -11.66
CA GLY A 78 0.27 4.38 -12.53
C GLY A 78 -0.83 5.40 -12.74
N ILE A 79 -1.52 5.30 -13.90
CA ILE A 79 -2.77 6.01 -14.14
C ILE A 79 -3.81 5.03 -14.67
N SER A 80 -5.06 5.14 -14.21
CA SER A 80 -6.18 4.33 -14.66
C SER A 80 -6.46 4.51 -16.15
N GLY A 81 -7.12 3.54 -16.78
CA GLY A 81 -7.43 3.58 -18.22
C GLY A 81 -8.32 4.76 -18.61
N ASP A 82 -9.17 5.27 -17.72
CA ASP A 82 -9.98 6.47 -17.92
C ASP A 82 -9.24 7.78 -17.64
N GLY A 83 -7.98 7.69 -17.16
CA GLY A 83 -7.14 8.84 -16.86
C GLY A 83 -7.52 9.64 -15.61
N THR A 84 -8.49 9.17 -14.82
CA THR A 84 -9.01 9.93 -13.68
C THR A 84 -8.33 9.65 -12.35
N THR A 85 -7.74 8.46 -12.19
CA THR A 85 -7.12 8.00 -10.93
C THR A 85 -5.64 7.72 -11.12
N ALA A 86 -4.80 8.34 -10.28
CA ALA A 86 -3.37 8.07 -10.20
C ALA A 86 -3.05 7.13 -9.04
N PHE A 87 -2.09 6.24 -9.26
CA PHE A 87 -1.58 5.28 -8.28
C PHE A 87 -0.10 5.55 -8.05
N ILE A 88 0.27 5.94 -6.82
CA ILE A 88 1.63 6.36 -6.47
C ILE A 88 2.11 5.51 -5.29
N GLU A 89 3.24 4.83 -5.46
CA GLU A 89 4.04 4.35 -4.34
C GLU A 89 5.08 5.43 -4.00
N MET A 90 4.97 6.04 -2.83
CA MET A 90 5.90 7.11 -2.48
C MET A 90 7.36 6.63 -2.44
N ALA A 91 7.59 5.35 -2.18
CA ALA A 91 8.91 4.74 -2.17
C ALA A 91 9.63 4.83 -3.53
N ALA A 92 8.91 4.99 -4.63
CA ALA A 92 9.51 5.21 -5.95
C ALA A 92 10.31 6.53 -6.04
N ALA A 93 9.98 7.52 -5.19
CA ALA A 93 10.64 8.82 -5.16
C ALA A 93 11.33 9.13 -3.82
N SER A 94 10.81 8.60 -2.70
CA SER A 94 11.26 8.94 -1.35
C SER A 94 11.54 7.69 -0.49
N GLY A 95 11.78 6.55 -1.16
CA GLY A 95 11.92 5.25 -0.53
C GLY A 95 13.30 4.92 0.00
N LEU A 96 13.34 4.03 0.99
CA LEU A 96 14.57 3.56 1.63
C LEU A 96 15.48 2.78 0.68
N VAL A 97 14.90 2.13 -0.32
CA VAL A 97 15.64 1.38 -1.35
C VAL A 97 16.49 2.28 -2.25
N LEU A 98 16.17 3.57 -2.33
CA LEU A 98 16.94 4.56 -3.08
C LEU A 98 18.16 5.08 -2.29
N VAL A 99 18.27 4.75 -1.00
CA VAL A 99 19.34 5.25 -0.13
C VAL A 99 20.27 4.10 0.25
N PRO A 100 21.53 4.12 -0.20
CA PRO A 100 22.53 3.13 0.22
C PRO A 100 22.61 3.06 1.74
N PRO A 101 22.75 1.88 2.37
CA PRO A 101 22.75 1.74 3.82
C PRO A 101 23.71 2.68 4.55
N ALA A 102 24.89 2.90 3.99
CA ALA A 102 25.92 3.79 4.56
C ALA A 102 25.57 5.30 4.48
N GLN A 103 24.56 5.68 3.68
CA GLN A 103 24.13 7.06 3.49
C GLN A 103 22.77 7.36 4.13
N ARG A 104 22.19 6.38 4.83
CA ARG A 104 20.90 6.54 5.51
C ARG A 104 21.03 7.55 6.64
N ASN A 105 20.31 8.66 6.53
CA ASN A 105 20.28 9.72 7.53
C ASN A 105 18.95 10.48 7.44
N PRO A 106 17.99 10.21 8.33
CA PRO A 106 16.67 10.85 8.28
C PRO A 106 16.67 12.34 8.68
N LEU A 107 17.78 12.87 9.17
CA LEU A 107 17.94 14.32 9.38
C LEU A 107 18.00 15.11 8.07
N VAL A 108 18.43 14.47 6.96
CA VAL A 108 18.65 15.14 5.67
C VAL A 108 17.75 14.63 4.53
N THR A 109 17.17 13.43 4.65
CA THR A 109 16.36 12.86 3.59
C THR A 109 15.03 13.60 3.41
N THR A 110 14.64 13.83 2.15
CA THR A 110 13.46 14.63 1.78
C THR A 110 12.37 13.84 1.10
N SER A 111 11.13 14.17 1.41
CA SER A 111 9.92 13.67 0.75
C SER A 111 9.53 14.44 -0.53
N ARG A 112 10.35 15.39 -1.00
CA ARG A 112 10.04 16.30 -2.10
C ARG A 112 9.58 15.58 -3.37
N GLY A 113 10.24 14.51 -3.75
CA GLY A 113 9.92 13.75 -4.96
C GLY A 113 8.52 13.17 -4.96
N THR A 114 7.97 12.81 -3.80
CA THR A 114 6.58 12.38 -3.67
C THR A 114 5.62 13.50 -4.07
N GLY A 115 5.87 14.75 -3.64
CA GLY A 115 5.08 15.91 -4.07
C GLY A 115 5.20 16.17 -5.58
N GLU A 116 6.41 16.01 -6.13
CA GLU A 116 6.63 16.13 -7.57
C GLU A 116 5.87 15.04 -8.36
N LEU A 117 5.74 13.81 -7.85
CA LEU A 117 4.89 12.77 -8.47
C LEU A 117 3.40 13.14 -8.44
N ILE A 118 2.92 13.73 -7.34
CA ILE A 118 1.54 14.24 -7.25
C ILE A 118 1.30 15.28 -8.32
N LEU A 119 2.22 16.24 -8.53
CA LEU A 119 2.12 17.24 -9.62
C LEU A 119 2.04 16.56 -10.99
N ARG A 120 2.86 15.53 -11.24
CA ARG A 120 2.80 14.79 -12.52
C ARG A 120 1.45 14.09 -12.74
N ALA A 121 0.86 13.57 -11.67
CA ALA A 121 -0.47 12.99 -11.73
C ALA A 121 -1.54 14.06 -12.08
N LEU A 122 -1.46 15.22 -11.46
CA LEU A 122 -2.33 16.37 -11.77
C LEU A 122 -2.12 16.88 -13.22
N ASP A 123 -0.88 16.90 -13.73
CA ASP A 123 -0.55 17.25 -15.11
C ASP A 123 -1.20 16.31 -16.13
N LYS A 124 -1.42 15.05 -15.75
CA LYS A 124 -2.14 14.04 -16.55
C LYS A 124 -3.66 14.11 -16.41
N GLY A 125 -4.17 14.98 -15.57
CA GLY A 125 -5.61 15.18 -15.39
C GLY A 125 -6.22 14.38 -14.25
N ALA A 126 -5.44 13.63 -13.46
CA ALA A 126 -5.96 12.88 -12.33
C ALA A 126 -6.70 13.80 -11.34
N ARG A 127 -7.81 13.29 -10.79
CA ARG A 127 -8.62 13.91 -9.74
C ARG A 127 -8.79 13.03 -8.52
N ASN A 128 -8.41 11.77 -8.66
CA ASN A 128 -8.30 10.82 -7.57
C ASN A 128 -6.85 10.37 -7.49
N ILE A 129 -6.26 10.42 -6.31
CA ILE A 129 -4.88 9.98 -6.10
C ILE A 129 -4.87 8.97 -4.96
N ILE A 130 -4.37 7.79 -5.24
CA ILE A 130 -4.14 6.73 -4.26
C ILE A 130 -2.64 6.66 -4.02
N ILE A 131 -2.22 6.86 -2.78
CA ILE A 131 -0.81 6.90 -2.41
C ILE A 131 -0.52 5.81 -1.38
N GLY A 132 0.36 4.88 -1.71
CA GLY A 132 0.98 3.98 -0.75
C GLY A 132 2.17 4.67 -0.09
N ILE A 133 2.22 4.67 1.24
CA ILE A 133 3.28 5.38 2.00
C ILE A 133 4.24 4.45 2.75
N GLY A 134 4.26 3.15 2.40
CA GLY A 134 5.22 2.19 2.90
C GLY A 134 6.65 2.43 2.40
N GLY A 135 7.65 1.92 3.12
CA GLY A 135 9.05 1.90 2.68
C GLY A 135 9.79 3.24 2.65
N SER A 136 9.38 4.26 3.43
CA SER A 136 9.97 5.60 3.42
C SER A 136 11.43 5.65 3.92
N ALA A 137 12.25 6.52 3.31
CA ALA A 137 13.57 6.91 3.81
C ALA A 137 13.53 8.15 4.71
N THR A 138 12.41 8.85 4.76
CA THR A 138 12.28 10.21 5.29
C THR A 138 11.71 10.27 6.69
N ASN A 139 12.02 11.34 7.42
CA ASN A 139 11.43 11.69 8.71
C ASN A 139 11.21 13.22 8.79
N ASP A 140 10.86 13.81 7.65
CA ASP A 140 10.69 15.25 7.45
C ASP A 140 9.24 15.74 7.62
N GLY A 141 8.37 14.90 8.22
CA GLY A 141 6.97 15.26 8.41
C GLY A 141 6.19 15.47 7.11
N GLY A 142 6.73 15.06 5.95
CA GLY A 142 6.17 15.37 4.64
C GLY A 142 6.39 16.83 4.19
N ALA A 143 7.25 17.58 4.88
CA ALA A 143 7.52 19.00 4.56
C ALA A 143 8.03 19.15 3.12
N GLY A 144 9.00 18.34 2.69
CA GLY A 144 9.51 18.38 1.32
C GLY A 144 8.42 18.13 0.27
N MET A 145 7.53 17.19 0.53
CA MET A 145 6.38 16.92 -0.33
C MET A 145 5.48 18.15 -0.46
N MET A 146 5.17 18.79 0.65
CA MET A 146 4.32 19.99 0.64
C MET A 146 5.01 21.20 0.00
N GLN A 147 6.32 21.37 0.17
CA GLN A 147 7.10 22.38 -0.54
C GLN A 147 7.04 22.17 -2.07
N ALA A 148 7.11 20.94 -2.55
CA ALA A 148 6.95 20.65 -3.98
C ALA A 148 5.55 21.02 -4.49
N LEU A 149 4.54 20.90 -3.66
CA LEU A 149 3.14 21.23 -3.99
C LEU A 149 2.82 22.73 -3.87
N GLY A 150 3.80 23.57 -3.45
CA GLY A 150 3.66 25.02 -3.38
C GLY A 150 3.49 25.60 -1.98
N ALA A 151 3.47 24.77 -0.92
CA ALA A 151 3.48 25.27 0.44
C ALA A 151 4.84 25.89 0.78
N ARG A 152 4.84 27.02 1.49
CA ARG A 152 6.06 27.69 1.95
C ARG A 152 6.27 27.46 3.44
N PHE A 153 7.47 26.99 3.77
CA PHE A 153 7.90 26.67 5.12
C PHE A 153 9.07 27.59 5.47
N THR A 154 8.83 28.61 6.31
CA THR A 154 9.84 29.64 6.56
C THR A 154 10.26 29.71 8.01
N ASP A 155 11.53 30.07 8.23
CA ASP A 155 12.10 30.39 9.52
C ASP A 155 11.62 31.76 10.06
N ALA A 156 12.15 32.20 11.19
CA ALA A 156 11.82 33.47 11.82
C ALA A 156 12.24 34.69 10.98
N ASN A 157 13.16 34.53 10.03
CA ASN A 157 13.65 35.57 9.14
C ASN A 157 12.86 35.60 7.80
N GLY A 158 11.92 34.67 7.59
CA GLY A 158 11.17 34.52 6.35
C GLY A 158 11.91 33.76 5.26
N THR A 159 13.03 33.11 5.59
CA THR A 159 13.80 32.25 4.68
C THR A 159 13.20 30.85 4.64
N GLU A 160 13.10 30.26 3.46
CA GLU A 160 12.62 28.88 3.29
C GLU A 160 13.53 27.90 4.03
N ILE A 161 12.97 26.97 4.84
CA ILE A 161 13.77 25.95 5.52
C ILE A 161 14.31 24.92 4.52
N GLY A 162 15.44 24.31 4.87
CA GLY A 162 16.05 23.23 4.08
C GLY A 162 15.25 21.92 4.11
N TYR A 163 15.82 20.88 3.49
CA TYR A 163 15.27 19.55 3.47
C TYR A 163 15.60 18.75 4.74
N GLY A 164 14.82 17.70 4.96
CA GLY A 164 15.04 16.69 5.98
C GLY A 164 14.46 17.05 7.35
N GLY A 165 14.39 16.02 8.20
CA GLY A 165 13.83 16.15 9.55
C GLY A 165 14.61 17.10 10.45
N GLY A 166 15.91 17.26 10.22
CA GLY A 166 16.76 18.21 10.97
C GLY A 166 16.39 19.67 10.75
N SER A 167 15.83 20.03 9.60
CA SER A 167 15.46 21.40 9.27
C SER A 167 14.17 21.88 9.94
N LEU A 168 13.34 20.97 10.45
CA LEU A 168 12.00 21.29 10.97
C LEU A 168 12.03 22.16 12.23
N MET A 169 13.09 22.10 13.04
CA MET A 169 13.22 22.95 14.24
C MET A 169 13.32 24.44 13.91
N ALA A 170 13.82 24.79 12.72
CA ALA A 170 13.91 26.18 12.28
C ALA A 170 12.55 26.74 11.79
N LEU A 171 11.56 25.89 11.58
CA LEU A 171 10.25 26.29 11.05
C LEU A 171 9.54 27.26 12.00
N ASN A 172 9.13 28.41 11.48
CA ASN A 172 8.36 29.40 12.23
C ASN A 172 6.97 29.65 11.66
N ARG A 173 6.82 29.58 10.34
CA ARG A 173 5.58 29.84 9.63
C ARG A 173 5.34 28.88 8.48
N ILE A 174 4.09 28.49 8.30
CA ILE A 174 3.58 27.76 7.16
C ILE A 174 2.60 28.65 6.40
N ASP A 175 2.79 28.75 5.08
CA ASP A 175 1.90 29.46 4.18
C ASP A 175 1.47 28.51 3.04
N ILE A 176 0.17 28.34 2.86
CA ILE A 176 -0.43 27.43 1.87
C ILE A 176 -1.14 28.17 0.74
N SER A 177 -0.97 29.50 0.64
CA SER A 177 -1.64 30.34 -0.37
C SER A 177 -1.27 29.97 -1.80
N ASP A 178 -0.05 29.45 -2.00
CA ASP A 178 0.51 29.09 -3.30
C ASP A 178 0.45 27.57 -3.58
N LEU A 179 -0.34 26.82 -2.79
CA LEU A 179 -0.60 25.42 -3.11
C LEU A 179 -1.22 25.29 -4.50
N ASP A 180 -0.78 24.28 -5.25
CA ASP A 180 -1.33 24.01 -6.58
C ASP A 180 -2.87 23.95 -6.53
N PRO A 181 -3.56 24.85 -7.24
CA PRO A 181 -5.02 24.97 -7.13
C PRO A 181 -5.76 23.72 -7.59
N ARG A 182 -5.13 22.84 -8.36
CA ARG A 182 -5.72 21.58 -8.84
C ARG A 182 -5.89 20.56 -7.69
N LEU A 183 -5.19 20.74 -6.58
CA LEU A 183 -5.39 19.96 -5.36
C LEU A 183 -6.78 20.21 -4.75
N GLN A 184 -7.36 21.38 -4.98
CA GLN A 184 -8.72 21.68 -4.60
C GLN A 184 -9.69 20.78 -5.37
N GLY A 185 -10.46 19.96 -4.65
CA GLY A 185 -11.37 18.99 -5.26
C GLY A 185 -10.71 17.69 -5.75
N CYS A 186 -9.40 17.51 -5.51
CA CYS A 186 -8.73 16.24 -5.72
C CYS A 186 -8.95 15.34 -4.50
N ALA A 187 -9.50 14.13 -4.71
CA ALA A 187 -9.65 13.15 -3.65
C ALA A 187 -8.32 12.39 -3.46
N ILE A 188 -7.75 12.49 -2.26
CA ILE A 188 -6.49 11.83 -1.91
C ILE A 188 -6.76 10.76 -0.85
N ARG A 189 -6.48 9.51 -1.18
CA ARG A 189 -6.57 8.36 -0.29
C ARG A 189 -5.19 7.78 -0.06
N VAL A 190 -4.89 7.43 1.16
CA VAL A 190 -3.56 6.99 1.58
C VAL A 190 -3.64 5.59 2.14
N ALA A 191 -2.97 4.65 1.46
CA ALA A 191 -2.80 3.29 1.97
C ALA A 191 -1.80 3.31 3.12
N CYS A 192 -2.31 3.07 4.34
CA CYS A 192 -1.55 3.14 5.57
C CYS A 192 -2.05 2.10 6.57
N ASP A 193 -1.24 1.06 6.82
CA ASP A 193 -1.57 -0.03 7.73
C ASP A 193 -0.99 0.15 9.13
N VAL A 194 -0.40 1.32 9.42
CA VAL A 194 0.12 1.65 10.75
C VAL A 194 -0.70 2.76 11.41
N THR A 195 -0.86 2.64 12.72
CA THR A 195 -1.64 3.58 13.53
C THR A 195 -0.76 4.46 14.42
N ASN A 196 0.55 4.43 14.23
CA ASN A 196 1.51 5.18 15.04
C ASN A 196 1.20 6.68 15.02
N PRO A 197 1.17 7.36 16.19
CA PRO A 197 1.06 8.81 16.27
C PRO A 197 2.32 9.48 15.71
N LEU A 198 2.29 10.78 15.54
CA LEU A 198 3.41 11.53 14.98
C LEU A 198 4.67 11.44 15.86
N VAL A 199 4.51 11.62 17.16
CA VAL A 199 5.62 11.70 18.14
C VAL A 199 5.39 10.83 19.36
N GLY A 200 6.41 10.72 20.21
CA GLY A 200 6.42 9.99 21.48
C GLY A 200 6.93 8.56 21.33
N GLU A 201 6.75 7.73 22.37
CA GLU A 201 7.32 6.37 22.46
C GLU A 201 6.89 5.44 21.31
N SER A 202 5.71 5.62 20.77
CA SER A 202 5.20 4.90 19.59
C SER A 202 5.17 5.76 18.32
N GLY A 203 5.85 6.91 18.33
CA GLY A 203 5.86 7.88 17.25
C GLY A 203 6.77 7.49 16.07
N ALA A 204 6.72 8.31 15.02
CA ALA A 204 7.44 8.10 13.77
C ALA A 204 8.94 7.87 13.96
N SER A 205 9.61 8.75 14.71
CA SER A 205 11.06 8.71 14.88
C SER A 205 11.51 7.53 15.72
N ARG A 206 10.79 7.22 16.81
CA ARG A 206 11.13 6.14 17.72
C ARG A 206 10.97 4.77 17.06
N ILE A 207 9.87 4.55 16.36
CA ILE A 207 9.56 3.22 15.79
C ILE A 207 10.27 3.00 14.45
N PHE A 208 10.29 4.00 13.57
CA PHE A 208 10.77 3.83 12.20
C PHE A 208 12.12 4.49 11.91
N GLY A 209 12.66 5.30 12.84
CA GLY A 209 13.95 5.96 12.69
C GLY A 209 15.13 5.00 12.57
N PRO A 210 15.24 3.94 13.39
CA PRO A 210 16.40 3.02 13.36
C PRO A 210 16.64 2.41 11.98
N GLN A 211 15.62 1.93 11.29
CA GLN A 211 15.77 1.37 9.93
C GLN A 211 16.21 2.39 8.88
N LYS A 212 16.00 3.69 9.15
CA LYS A 212 16.40 4.82 8.31
C LYS A 212 17.80 5.34 8.64
N GLY A 213 18.49 4.66 9.57
CA GLY A 213 19.85 5.01 9.99
C GLY A 213 19.94 6.01 11.13
N ALA A 214 18.84 6.28 11.86
CA ALA A 214 18.87 7.16 13.02
C ALA A 214 19.57 6.51 14.21
N THR A 215 20.48 7.24 14.87
CA THR A 215 21.01 6.91 16.21
C THR A 215 19.99 7.31 17.29
N GLU A 216 20.21 6.88 18.53
CA GLU A 216 19.34 7.27 19.66
C GLU A 216 19.27 8.81 19.83
N GLU A 217 20.38 9.52 19.65
CA GLU A 217 20.41 10.97 19.71
C GLU A 217 19.59 11.60 18.58
N MET A 218 19.75 11.08 17.36
CA MET A 218 18.96 11.53 16.20
C MET A 218 17.47 11.25 16.38
N ILE A 219 17.11 10.15 17.03
CA ILE A 219 15.68 9.83 17.31
C ILE A 219 15.07 10.88 18.22
N LEU A 220 15.78 11.27 19.29
CA LEU A 220 15.31 12.32 20.22
C LEU A 220 15.19 13.68 19.51
N GLU A 221 16.17 14.04 18.69
CA GLU A 221 16.16 15.27 17.89
C GLU A 221 14.97 15.27 16.91
N LEU A 222 14.81 14.21 16.14
CA LEU A 222 13.73 14.07 15.14
C LEU A 222 12.35 14.09 15.78
N ASP A 223 12.17 13.46 16.95
CA ASP A 223 10.90 13.48 17.67
C ASP A 223 10.54 14.89 18.16
N ALA A 224 11.55 15.62 18.71
CA ALA A 224 11.38 17.00 19.09
C ALA A 224 11.06 17.91 17.89
N ASN A 225 11.72 17.69 16.75
CA ASN A 225 11.51 18.44 15.51
C ASN A 225 10.10 18.20 14.93
N LEU A 226 9.62 16.96 14.93
CA LEU A 226 8.24 16.63 14.53
C LEU A 226 7.20 17.21 15.50
N SER A 227 7.51 17.24 16.81
CA SER A 227 6.62 17.87 17.80
C SER A 227 6.52 19.38 17.57
N HIS A 228 7.63 20.06 17.31
CA HIS A 228 7.67 21.47 16.93
C HIS A 228 6.85 21.71 15.65
N TYR A 229 7.08 20.92 14.61
CA TYR A 229 6.34 20.96 13.34
C TYR A 229 4.83 20.83 13.53
N ALA A 230 4.37 19.86 14.33
CA ALA A 230 2.96 19.72 14.68
C ALA A 230 2.39 20.97 15.36
N GLY A 231 3.17 21.60 16.23
CA GLY A 231 2.81 22.87 16.87
C GLY A 231 2.61 24.01 15.87
N VAL A 232 3.49 24.12 14.87
CA VAL A 232 3.38 25.13 13.81
C VAL A 232 2.18 24.83 12.89
N ILE A 233 1.94 23.56 12.52
CA ILE A 233 0.74 23.13 11.78
C ILE A 233 -0.51 23.57 12.53
N LYS A 234 -0.61 23.25 13.83
CA LYS A 234 -1.77 23.59 14.65
C LYS A 234 -2.01 25.10 14.71
N LYS A 235 -0.94 25.89 14.81
CA LYS A 235 -1.02 27.36 14.81
C LYS A 235 -1.46 27.91 13.46
N SER A 236 -0.93 27.39 12.36
CA SER A 236 -1.16 27.92 11.00
C SER A 236 -2.47 27.43 10.37
N LEU A 237 -2.78 26.14 10.54
CA LEU A 237 -3.92 25.49 9.86
C LEU A 237 -5.10 25.18 10.78
N ARG A 238 -4.95 25.33 12.09
CA ARG A 238 -5.95 24.96 13.12
C ARG A 238 -6.24 23.47 13.19
N ILE A 239 -5.32 22.62 12.73
CA ILE A 239 -5.42 21.16 12.72
C ILE A 239 -4.38 20.57 13.66
N ASP A 240 -4.81 19.70 14.57
CA ASP A 240 -3.93 18.99 15.49
C ASP A 240 -3.67 17.57 14.98
N VAL A 241 -2.45 17.30 14.53
CA VAL A 241 -2.04 16.00 13.99
C VAL A 241 -1.19 15.16 14.94
N ASN A 242 -0.92 15.67 16.13
CA ASN A 242 0.11 15.12 17.00
C ASN A 242 -0.18 13.69 17.46
N ARG A 243 -1.45 13.38 17.76
CA ARG A 243 -1.91 12.08 18.29
C ARG A 243 -2.87 11.35 17.35
N VAL A 244 -3.00 11.82 16.12
CA VAL A 244 -3.89 11.18 15.15
C VAL A 244 -3.29 9.83 14.73
N PRO A 245 -4.05 8.72 14.75
CA PRO A 245 -3.59 7.44 14.26
C PRO A 245 -3.13 7.54 12.81
N GLY A 246 -1.94 6.99 12.51
CA GLY A 246 -1.33 7.06 11.19
C GLY A 246 -0.56 8.36 10.88
N ALA A 247 -0.62 9.37 11.76
CA ALA A 247 0.14 10.61 11.56
C ALA A 247 1.65 10.38 11.49
N GLY A 248 2.18 9.39 12.21
CA GLY A 248 3.59 9.01 12.20
C GLY A 248 4.02 8.18 10.98
N ALA A 249 3.08 7.71 10.19
CA ALA A 249 3.40 6.90 9.01
C ALA A 249 4.35 7.67 8.07
N ALA A 250 5.31 6.94 7.50
CA ALA A 250 6.31 7.49 6.58
C ALA A 250 7.07 8.70 7.14
N GLY A 251 7.45 8.64 8.45
CA GLY A 251 8.21 9.72 9.07
C GLY A 251 7.43 11.03 9.19
N GLY A 252 6.13 10.93 9.41
CA GLY A 252 5.21 12.06 9.56
C GLY A 252 4.55 12.52 8.26
N MET A 253 4.79 11.86 7.13
CA MET A 253 4.10 12.17 5.87
C MET A 253 2.58 12.00 6.00
N GLY A 254 2.11 11.00 6.80
CA GLY A 254 0.71 10.83 7.14
C GLY A 254 0.09 12.09 7.74
N ALA A 255 0.79 12.77 8.67
CA ALA A 255 0.34 14.03 9.25
C ALA A 255 0.18 15.13 8.19
N ALA A 256 1.17 15.27 7.28
CA ALA A 256 1.09 16.26 6.20
C ALA A 256 -0.07 16.00 5.25
N LEU A 257 -0.24 14.75 4.79
CA LEU A 257 -1.32 14.37 3.89
C LEU A 257 -2.70 14.70 4.48
N MET A 258 -2.90 14.42 5.77
CA MET A 258 -4.14 14.77 6.47
C MET A 258 -4.31 16.28 6.64
N ALA A 259 -3.27 16.98 7.14
CA ALA A 259 -3.39 18.38 7.53
C ALA A 259 -3.50 19.35 6.35
N PHE A 260 -2.77 19.10 5.28
CA PHE A 260 -2.69 20.03 4.13
C PHE A 260 -3.62 19.64 2.99
N LEU A 261 -3.85 18.36 2.80
CA LEU A 261 -4.57 17.84 1.64
C LEU A 261 -5.92 17.20 2.00
N GLY A 262 -6.27 17.14 3.29
CA GLY A 262 -7.50 16.49 3.77
C GLY A 262 -7.58 15.02 3.39
N ALA A 263 -6.42 14.36 3.25
CA ALA A 263 -6.35 12.97 2.82
C ALA A 263 -6.98 12.02 3.84
N GLU A 264 -7.64 10.98 3.34
CA GLU A 264 -8.20 9.90 4.14
C GLU A 264 -7.20 8.75 4.22
N LEU A 265 -6.78 8.40 5.45
CA LEU A 265 -5.93 7.25 5.70
C LEU A 265 -6.80 6.02 5.93
N LYS A 266 -6.57 4.98 5.15
CA LYS A 266 -7.26 3.68 5.25
C LYS A 266 -6.26 2.56 5.10
N SER A 267 -6.66 1.35 5.50
CA SER A 267 -5.82 0.18 5.20
C SER A 267 -5.66 0.02 3.69
N GLY A 268 -4.49 -0.47 3.28
CA GLY A 268 -4.20 -0.66 1.87
C GLY A 268 -5.20 -1.56 1.19
N ILE A 269 -5.56 -2.67 1.84
CA ILE A 269 -6.54 -3.62 1.32
C ILE A 269 -7.94 -2.99 1.15
N GLU A 270 -8.37 -2.12 2.06
CA GLU A 270 -9.66 -1.43 1.93
C GLU A 270 -9.67 -0.51 0.70
N ILE A 271 -8.61 0.28 0.51
CA ILE A 271 -8.49 1.19 -0.63
C ILE A 271 -8.47 0.40 -1.95
N VAL A 272 -7.67 -0.66 -2.00
CA VAL A 272 -7.53 -1.47 -3.21
C VAL A 272 -8.83 -2.16 -3.56
N THR A 273 -9.49 -2.82 -2.60
CA THR A 273 -10.76 -3.51 -2.85
C THR A 273 -11.89 -2.56 -3.26
N GLN A 274 -11.93 -1.35 -2.70
CA GLN A 274 -12.88 -0.31 -3.12
C GLN A 274 -12.59 0.20 -4.53
N ALA A 275 -11.32 0.49 -4.84
CA ALA A 275 -10.94 1.00 -6.15
C ALA A 275 -11.12 -0.04 -7.28
N LEU A 276 -11.04 -1.33 -6.94
CA LEU A 276 -11.29 -2.45 -7.86
C LEU A 276 -12.77 -2.84 -7.96
N ASN A 277 -13.66 -2.16 -7.25
CA ASN A 277 -15.09 -2.50 -7.16
C ASN A 277 -15.31 -4.00 -6.82
N LEU A 278 -14.45 -4.53 -5.93
CA LEU A 278 -14.48 -5.97 -5.61
C LEU A 278 -15.85 -6.42 -5.09
N GLU A 279 -16.55 -5.55 -4.38
CA GLU A 279 -17.88 -5.78 -3.84
C GLU A 279 -18.92 -6.09 -4.94
N GLU A 280 -18.87 -5.37 -6.07
CA GLU A 280 -19.75 -5.60 -7.23
C GLU A 280 -19.48 -6.95 -7.90
N HIS A 281 -18.23 -7.42 -7.86
CA HIS A 281 -17.89 -8.71 -8.41
C HIS A 281 -18.33 -9.87 -7.51
N ILE A 282 -18.28 -9.66 -6.18
CA ILE A 282 -18.53 -10.71 -5.18
C ILE A 282 -20.02 -10.91 -4.89
N HIS A 283 -20.85 -9.86 -4.90
CA HIS A 283 -22.23 -9.93 -4.39
C HIS A 283 -23.07 -11.06 -4.97
N ASP A 284 -22.88 -11.44 -6.23
CA ASP A 284 -23.62 -12.47 -6.95
C ASP A 284 -22.78 -13.73 -7.27
N CYS A 285 -21.54 -13.83 -6.77
CA CYS A 285 -20.68 -14.98 -7.05
C CYS A 285 -21.10 -16.24 -6.28
N THR A 286 -20.63 -17.39 -6.75
CA THR A 286 -20.79 -18.69 -6.08
C THR A 286 -19.67 -18.90 -5.07
N TRP A 287 -18.42 -18.65 -5.47
CA TRP A 287 -17.22 -18.80 -4.66
C TRP A 287 -16.26 -17.63 -4.87
N VAL A 288 -15.50 -17.34 -3.80
CA VAL A 288 -14.38 -16.42 -3.82
C VAL A 288 -13.11 -17.20 -3.55
N LEU A 289 -12.13 -17.08 -4.45
CA LEU A 289 -10.81 -17.67 -4.33
C LEU A 289 -9.82 -16.53 -4.08
N THR A 290 -9.04 -16.65 -3.02
CA THR A 290 -8.01 -15.67 -2.67
C THR A 290 -6.72 -16.39 -2.29
N GLY A 291 -5.64 -15.67 -2.07
CA GLY A 291 -4.37 -16.29 -1.67
C GLY A 291 -3.24 -15.28 -1.59
N GLU A 292 -2.15 -15.75 -1.02
CA GLU A 292 -0.87 -15.06 -0.93
C GLU A 292 0.26 -16.10 -0.82
N GLY A 293 1.52 -15.67 -0.93
CA GLY A 293 2.67 -16.58 -0.82
C GLY A 293 2.72 -17.37 0.48
N ARG A 294 2.23 -16.80 1.60
CA ARG A 294 2.17 -17.47 2.90
C ARG A 294 0.99 -16.94 3.70
N ILE A 295 0.08 -17.83 4.06
CA ILE A 295 -1.02 -17.54 4.99
C ILE A 295 -0.64 -18.02 6.41
N ASP A 296 -0.70 -17.11 7.37
CA ASP A 296 -0.34 -17.32 8.77
C ASP A 296 -1.22 -16.44 9.70
N SER A 297 -0.92 -16.45 11.01
CA SER A 297 -1.62 -15.61 11.98
C SER A 297 -1.45 -14.11 11.73
N GLN A 298 -0.44 -13.68 10.99
CA GLN A 298 -0.27 -12.26 10.65
C GLN A 298 -1.18 -11.82 9.48
N SER A 299 -1.72 -12.78 8.72
CA SER A 299 -2.64 -12.49 7.61
C SER A 299 -3.93 -11.80 8.09
N ILE A 300 -4.28 -11.90 9.38
CA ILE A 300 -5.42 -11.17 9.98
C ILE A 300 -5.20 -9.66 10.11
N ASN A 301 -3.96 -9.19 10.00
CA ASN A 301 -3.58 -7.80 10.17
C ASN A 301 -3.62 -7.02 8.83
N GLY A 302 -4.74 -7.09 8.12
CA GLY A 302 -4.97 -6.27 6.92
C GLY A 302 -4.37 -6.82 5.62
N LYS A 303 -3.93 -8.09 5.58
CA LYS A 303 -3.46 -8.71 4.35
C LYS A 303 -4.61 -9.12 3.42
N VAL A 304 -4.26 -9.31 2.12
CA VAL A 304 -5.23 -9.56 1.05
C VAL A 304 -6.22 -10.67 1.35
N PRO A 305 -5.85 -11.89 1.80
CA PRO A 305 -6.83 -12.97 1.96
C PRO A 305 -7.95 -12.61 2.94
N VAL A 306 -7.61 -12.00 4.06
CA VAL A 306 -8.60 -11.59 5.08
C VAL A 306 -9.40 -10.37 4.62
N GLY A 307 -8.78 -9.42 3.93
CA GLY A 307 -9.48 -8.27 3.35
C GLY A 307 -10.53 -8.70 2.32
N VAL A 308 -10.17 -9.60 1.40
CA VAL A 308 -11.10 -10.19 0.42
C VAL A 308 -12.22 -10.97 1.11
N ALA A 309 -11.88 -11.77 2.13
CA ALA A 309 -12.86 -12.51 2.92
C ALA A 309 -13.85 -11.56 3.63
N SER A 310 -13.38 -10.46 4.17
CA SER A 310 -14.21 -9.43 4.80
C SER A 310 -15.28 -8.87 3.84
N VAL A 311 -14.91 -8.61 2.58
CA VAL A 311 -15.89 -8.20 1.55
C VAL A 311 -16.86 -9.33 1.23
N ALA A 312 -16.35 -10.57 1.05
CA ALA A 312 -17.16 -11.73 0.71
C ALA A 312 -18.22 -12.06 1.79
N LYS A 313 -17.85 -11.92 3.06
CA LYS A 313 -18.76 -12.25 4.19
C LYS A 313 -19.91 -11.27 4.35
N LYS A 314 -19.82 -10.04 3.83
CA LYS A 314 -20.99 -9.15 3.75
C LYS A 314 -22.14 -9.77 2.94
N TYR A 315 -21.82 -10.64 1.98
CA TYR A 315 -22.74 -11.32 1.07
C TYR A 315 -22.85 -12.83 1.36
N HIS A 316 -22.36 -13.28 2.51
CA HIS A 316 -22.36 -14.69 2.92
C HIS A 316 -21.73 -15.64 1.89
N LYS A 317 -20.71 -15.16 1.14
CA LYS A 317 -20.04 -15.98 0.12
C LYS A 317 -18.96 -16.85 0.73
N PRO A 318 -18.83 -18.11 0.28
CA PRO A 318 -17.72 -18.98 0.67
C PRO A 318 -16.39 -18.46 0.13
N VAL A 319 -15.34 -18.52 0.97
CA VAL A 319 -14.00 -18.06 0.65
C VAL A 319 -12.99 -19.19 0.82
N ILE A 320 -12.21 -19.45 -0.21
CA ILE A 320 -11.13 -20.43 -0.21
C ILE A 320 -9.81 -19.71 -0.37
N GLY A 321 -8.91 -19.91 0.59
CA GLY A 321 -7.53 -19.43 0.58
C GLY A 321 -6.59 -20.46 -0.06
N ILE A 322 -5.79 -20.02 -1.03
CA ILE A 322 -4.77 -20.81 -1.71
C ILE A 322 -3.44 -20.13 -1.43
N ALA A 323 -2.48 -20.83 -0.83
CA ALA A 323 -1.24 -20.25 -0.37
C ALA A 323 -0.01 -21.03 -0.81
N GLY A 324 1.10 -20.36 -1.02
CA GLY A 324 2.39 -21.01 -1.21
C GLY A 324 2.71 -21.93 -0.04
N SER A 325 2.60 -21.41 1.18
CA SER A 325 2.77 -22.20 2.42
C SER A 325 1.76 -21.78 3.49
N LEU A 326 1.54 -22.69 4.44
CA LEU A 326 0.70 -22.48 5.63
C LEU A 326 1.54 -22.71 6.89
N THR A 327 1.28 -21.95 7.94
CA THR A 327 1.90 -22.17 9.26
C THR A 327 1.00 -22.98 10.17
N GLN A 328 1.54 -23.45 11.30
CA GLN A 328 0.76 -24.24 12.27
C GLN A 328 -0.40 -23.46 12.90
N ASP A 329 -0.29 -22.14 12.99
CA ASP A 329 -1.25 -21.21 13.56
C ASP A 329 -2.26 -20.66 12.55
N VAL A 330 -2.24 -21.14 11.31
CA VAL A 330 -3.10 -20.67 10.21
C VAL A 330 -4.60 -20.76 10.55
N GLY A 331 -5.01 -21.67 11.42
CA GLY A 331 -6.40 -21.86 11.81
C GLY A 331 -7.13 -20.61 12.29
N VAL A 332 -6.39 -19.58 12.73
CA VAL A 332 -6.98 -18.30 13.15
C VAL A 332 -7.74 -17.60 12.03
N VAL A 333 -7.34 -17.77 10.76
CA VAL A 333 -7.95 -17.08 9.62
C VAL A 333 -9.41 -17.50 9.36
N HIS A 334 -9.81 -18.68 9.86
CA HIS A 334 -11.21 -19.12 9.77
C HIS A 334 -12.16 -18.21 10.55
N GLN A 335 -11.70 -17.62 11.66
CA GLN A 335 -12.49 -16.65 12.43
C GLN A 335 -12.65 -15.31 11.71
N TYR A 336 -11.82 -15.09 10.67
CA TYR A 336 -11.83 -13.87 9.85
C TYR A 336 -12.45 -14.09 8.45
N GLY A 337 -13.20 -15.19 8.29
CA GLY A 337 -14.06 -15.40 7.13
C GLY A 337 -13.44 -16.22 6.00
N ILE A 338 -12.27 -16.82 6.17
CA ILE A 338 -11.74 -17.79 5.20
C ILE A 338 -12.24 -19.18 5.60
N ASP A 339 -13.09 -19.80 4.78
CA ASP A 339 -13.75 -21.07 5.12
C ASP A 339 -12.81 -22.28 4.99
N ALA A 340 -11.90 -22.25 4.02
CA ALA A 340 -10.90 -23.30 3.82
C ALA A 340 -9.58 -22.72 3.32
N VAL A 341 -8.45 -23.33 3.70
CA VAL A 341 -7.12 -22.95 3.21
C VAL A 341 -6.36 -24.17 2.70
N PHE A 342 -5.61 -23.96 1.61
CA PHE A 342 -4.83 -25.01 0.95
C PHE A 342 -3.42 -24.49 0.66
N SER A 343 -2.40 -25.33 0.96
CA SER A 343 -1.04 -25.13 0.46
C SER A 343 -0.90 -25.70 -0.94
N VAL A 344 -0.16 -24.99 -1.80
CA VAL A 344 0.15 -25.47 -3.15
C VAL A 344 1.38 -26.37 -3.21
N LEU A 345 2.11 -26.53 -2.10
CA LEU A 345 3.26 -27.43 -2.03
C LEU A 345 2.80 -28.87 -2.08
N THR A 346 3.18 -29.60 -3.14
CA THR A 346 2.79 -31.00 -3.37
C THR A 346 3.87 -31.99 -2.96
N ARG A 347 5.10 -31.51 -2.70
CA ARG A 347 6.26 -32.34 -2.31
C ARG A 347 7.19 -31.55 -1.40
N ILE A 348 8.03 -32.26 -0.68
CA ILE A 348 9.18 -31.69 0.01
C ILE A 348 10.23 -31.31 -1.05
N GLY A 349 10.75 -30.11 -0.99
CA GLY A 349 11.73 -29.57 -1.93
C GLY A 349 12.42 -28.33 -1.34
N SER A 350 13.35 -27.77 -2.08
CA SER A 350 13.98 -26.49 -1.73
C SER A 350 13.02 -25.31 -1.98
N LEU A 351 13.31 -24.16 -1.36
CA LEU A 351 12.56 -22.93 -1.61
C LEU A 351 12.68 -22.48 -3.08
N GLU A 352 13.86 -22.66 -3.67
CA GLU A 352 14.10 -22.35 -5.08
C GLU A 352 13.22 -23.18 -6.02
N GLU A 353 13.13 -24.51 -5.78
CA GLU A 353 12.23 -25.38 -6.54
C GLU A 353 10.76 -25.00 -6.37
N ALA A 354 10.37 -24.55 -5.17
CA ALA A 354 9.01 -24.08 -4.89
C ALA A 354 8.70 -22.81 -5.70
N PHE A 355 9.62 -21.86 -5.80
CA PHE A 355 9.47 -20.64 -6.56
C PHE A 355 9.44 -20.90 -8.07
N GLN A 356 10.37 -21.72 -8.58
CA GLN A 356 10.41 -22.07 -10.02
C GLN A 356 9.16 -22.84 -10.47
N GLY A 357 8.60 -23.68 -9.60
CA GLY A 357 7.40 -24.46 -9.87
C GLY A 357 6.09 -23.81 -9.45
N ALA A 358 6.08 -22.57 -9.01
CA ALA A 358 4.94 -21.96 -8.34
C ALA A 358 3.67 -21.96 -9.20
N TYR A 359 3.75 -21.58 -10.47
CA TYR A 359 2.61 -21.55 -11.38
C TYR A 359 1.94 -22.94 -11.52
N ASP A 360 2.74 -23.97 -11.78
CA ASP A 360 2.25 -25.35 -11.93
C ASP A 360 1.69 -25.90 -10.61
N ASN A 361 2.30 -25.56 -9.48
CA ASN A 361 1.82 -25.96 -8.17
C ASN A 361 0.45 -25.34 -7.86
N ILE A 362 0.27 -24.03 -8.13
CA ILE A 362 -1.01 -23.34 -7.97
C ILE A 362 -2.07 -23.96 -8.88
N TYR A 363 -1.75 -24.14 -10.15
CA TYR A 363 -2.66 -24.76 -11.13
C TYR A 363 -3.14 -26.14 -10.66
N ARG A 364 -2.22 -27.04 -10.26
CA ARG A 364 -2.56 -28.42 -9.81
C ARG A 364 -3.38 -28.41 -8.52
N ALA A 365 -3.01 -27.59 -7.54
CA ALA A 365 -3.76 -27.43 -6.31
C ALA A 365 -5.19 -26.93 -6.60
N SER A 366 -5.31 -25.90 -7.41
CA SER A 366 -6.60 -25.30 -7.80
C SER A 366 -7.50 -26.29 -8.53
N ARG A 367 -6.95 -27.08 -9.46
CA ARG A 367 -7.69 -28.15 -10.14
C ARG A 367 -8.22 -29.19 -9.14
N ASN A 368 -7.43 -29.59 -8.15
CA ASN A 368 -7.85 -30.56 -7.13
C ASN A 368 -8.91 -29.99 -6.19
N ILE A 369 -8.79 -28.71 -5.81
CA ILE A 369 -9.81 -28.01 -5.01
C ILE A 369 -11.13 -27.98 -5.80
N ALA A 370 -11.11 -27.61 -7.07
CA ALA A 370 -12.29 -27.60 -7.93
C ALA A 370 -12.93 -28.99 -8.03
N ALA A 371 -12.13 -30.05 -8.20
CA ALA A 371 -12.61 -31.43 -8.25
C ALA A 371 -13.28 -31.85 -6.93
N THR A 372 -12.72 -31.47 -5.78
CA THR A 372 -13.30 -31.72 -4.46
C THR A 372 -14.65 -31.04 -4.30
N LEU A 373 -14.76 -29.77 -4.72
CA LEU A 373 -16.03 -29.05 -4.70
C LEU A 373 -17.08 -29.73 -5.61
N GLN A 374 -16.69 -30.18 -6.80
CA GLN A 374 -17.59 -30.88 -7.70
C GLN A 374 -18.12 -32.19 -7.09
N VAL A 375 -17.25 -32.96 -6.41
CA VAL A 375 -17.66 -34.19 -5.69
C VAL A 375 -18.71 -33.85 -4.62
N GLY A 376 -18.45 -32.79 -3.81
CA GLY A 376 -19.40 -32.34 -2.79
C GLY A 376 -20.77 -31.92 -3.36
N MET A 377 -20.77 -31.24 -4.52
CA MET A 377 -22.03 -30.85 -5.19
C MET A 377 -22.83 -32.06 -5.69
N ARG A 378 -22.17 -33.09 -6.23
CA ARG A 378 -22.81 -34.32 -6.70
C ARG A 378 -23.41 -35.16 -5.58
N SER A 379 -22.90 -35.06 -4.36
CA SER A 379 -23.41 -35.82 -3.20
C SER A 379 -24.65 -35.18 -2.54
N GLN A 380 -25.04 -33.98 -2.94
CA GLN A 380 -26.21 -33.27 -2.42
C GLN A 380 -27.42 -33.30 -3.37
N GLY A 381 -27.28 -33.85 -4.57
CA GLY A 381 -28.34 -34.06 -5.57
C GLY A 381 -28.65 -35.52 -5.76
#